data_adfc263ba139127a2571e8b76937e119
#
_entry.id   adfc263ba139127a2571e8b76937e119
#
_cell.length_a   1.000
_cell.length_b   1.000
_cell.length_c   1.000
_cell.angle_alpha   90.00
_cell.angle_beta   90.00
_cell.angle_gamma   90.00
#
_symmetry.space_group_name_H-M   'P 1'
#
loop_
_entity.id
_entity.type
_entity.pdbx_description
1 polymer ?
#
loop_
_entity_poly.entity_id
_entity_poly.type
_entity_poly.pdbx_seq_one_letter_code
_entity_poly.pdbx_strand_id
1 'polypeptide(L)'
;APTNITYGHNNRSAQFRLPQNRYCIENRAADMTMNVYLALSMTISAAVEGIEKKIHPGKPTDQDLYNMTESEFKKLGIKRLPKNLLMAIEALKNDKLSDEVLGPVMKKSLLAYKNDEWERYHQAVTDWEVKEYLRLY
;
A
#
# COMPACT_ATOMS: atom_id res chain seq x y z
N ALA A 1 -3.10 -0.20 -10.52
CA ALA A 1 -2.81 -1.05 -9.36
C ALA A 1 -3.99 -1.01 -8.39
N PRO A 2 -4.26 -2.09 -7.64
CA PRO A 2 -5.34 -2.09 -6.67
C PRO A 2 -5.01 -1.19 -5.49
N THR A 3 -6.03 -0.45 -5.02
CA THR A 3 -5.90 0.47 -3.88
C THR A 3 -6.67 -0.01 -2.65
N ASN A 4 -7.23 -1.21 -2.71
CA ASN A 4 -8.18 -1.73 -1.73
C ASN A 4 -7.56 -2.82 -0.87
N ILE A 5 -7.54 -2.63 0.46
CA ILE A 5 -6.97 -3.57 1.43
C ILE A 5 -7.97 -4.72 1.63
N THR A 6 -7.91 -5.69 0.73
CA THR A 6 -8.71 -6.91 0.78
C THR A 6 -8.03 -8.01 -0.03
N TYR A 7 -8.60 -9.22 0.02
CA TYR A 7 -8.17 -10.33 -0.81
C TYR A 7 -9.35 -10.92 -1.59
N GLY A 8 -9.07 -11.60 -2.69
CA GLY A 8 -10.10 -12.26 -3.47
C GLY A 8 -9.55 -13.36 -4.39
N HIS A 9 -10.42 -14.31 -4.76
CA HIS A 9 -10.10 -15.39 -5.67
C HIS A 9 -10.09 -14.86 -7.11
N ASN A 10 -8.94 -14.97 -7.78
CA ASN A 10 -8.72 -14.40 -9.12
C ASN A 10 -9.05 -12.90 -9.28
N ASN A 11 -9.32 -12.17 -8.20
CA ASN A 11 -9.69 -10.78 -8.25
C ASN A 11 -8.46 -9.86 -8.43
N ARG A 12 -8.39 -9.17 -9.55
CA ARG A 12 -7.30 -8.23 -9.87
C ARG A 12 -7.49 -6.83 -9.26
N SER A 13 -8.67 -6.52 -8.76
CA SER A 13 -8.97 -5.25 -8.07
C SER A 13 -8.69 -5.29 -6.56
N ALA A 14 -8.41 -6.47 -5.99
CA ALA A 14 -7.99 -6.67 -4.62
C ALA A 14 -6.46 -6.55 -4.47
N GLN A 15 -5.98 -6.10 -3.31
CA GLN A 15 -4.55 -6.03 -2.98
C GLN A 15 -3.90 -7.41 -3.03
N PHE A 16 -4.53 -8.40 -2.40
CA PHE A 16 -4.06 -9.78 -2.41
C PHE A 16 -4.95 -10.62 -3.31
N ARG A 17 -4.35 -11.20 -4.33
CA ARG A 17 -5.03 -12.13 -5.22
C ARG A 17 -4.64 -13.56 -4.90
N LEU A 18 -5.62 -14.45 -4.81
CA LEU A 18 -5.44 -15.89 -4.69
C LEU A 18 -5.71 -16.52 -6.07
N PRO A 19 -4.68 -16.87 -6.86
CA PRO A 19 -4.88 -17.54 -8.15
C PRO A 19 -5.44 -18.95 -7.97
N GLN A 20 -6.37 -19.36 -8.82
CA GLN A 20 -6.96 -20.70 -8.74
C GLN A 20 -6.05 -21.80 -9.29
N ASN A 21 -5.12 -21.44 -10.17
CA ASN A 21 -4.27 -22.38 -10.90
C ASN A 21 -2.91 -22.66 -10.23
N ARG A 22 -2.63 -22.05 -9.07
CA ARG A 22 -1.38 -22.25 -8.33
C ARG A 22 -1.53 -21.85 -6.85
N TYR A 23 -0.77 -22.51 -5.99
CA TYR A 23 -0.71 -22.19 -4.56
C TYR A 23 0.22 -21.00 -4.31
N CYS A 24 -0.31 -19.79 -4.40
CA CYS A 24 0.42 -18.58 -4.04
C CYS A 24 -0.54 -17.45 -3.64
N ILE A 25 0.03 -16.43 -3.03
CA ILE A 25 -0.63 -15.15 -2.77
C ILE A 25 0.11 -14.10 -3.58
N GLU A 26 -0.60 -13.39 -4.44
CA GLU A 26 -0.04 -12.26 -5.18
C GLU A 26 -0.31 -10.97 -4.44
N ASN A 27 0.74 -10.31 -3.92
CA ASN A 27 0.62 -8.93 -3.46
C ASN A 27 0.69 -7.99 -4.67
N ARG A 28 -0.44 -7.43 -5.03
CA ARG A 28 -0.60 -6.60 -6.23
C ARG A 28 -0.38 -5.10 -5.99
N ALA A 29 -0.20 -4.70 -4.73
CA ALA A 29 0.12 -3.32 -4.37
C ALA A 29 1.62 -3.02 -4.40
N ALA A 30 2.45 -4.03 -4.58
CA ALA A 30 3.90 -3.87 -4.65
C ALA A 30 4.31 -3.05 -5.89
N ASP A 31 5.15 -2.04 -5.69
CA ASP A 31 5.74 -1.23 -6.74
C ASP A 31 7.01 -1.86 -7.28
N MET A 32 7.27 -1.70 -8.59
CA MET A 32 8.47 -2.27 -9.24
C MET A 32 9.78 -1.64 -8.74
N THR A 33 9.72 -0.42 -8.21
CA THR A 33 10.88 0.30 -7.67
C THR A 33 11.14 0.03 -6.19
N MET A 34 10.31 -0.79 -5.56
CA MET A 34 10.48 -1.14 -4.15
C MET A 34 11.79 -1.87 -3.89
N ASN A 35 12.36 -1.68 -2.70
CA ASN A 35 13.40 -2.57 -2.21
C ASN A 35 12.78 -3.94 -1.87
N VAL A 36 13.09 -4.95 -2.68
CA VAL A 36 12.49 -6.29 -2.57
C VAL A 36 12.76 -6.95 -1.22
N TYR A 37 13.93 -6.72 -0.62
CA TYR A 37 14.29 -7.31 0.68
C TYR A 37 13.43 -6.72 1.80
N LEU A 38 13.25 -5.41 1.84
CA LEU A 38 12.39 -4.75 2.83
C LEU A 38 10.92 -5.14 2.64
N ALA A 39 10.45 -5.16 1.40
CA ALA A 39 9.07 -5.53 1.09
C ALA A 39 8.75 -6.99 1.44
N LEU A 40 9.67 -7.92 1.15
CA LEU A 40 9.51 -9.34 1.53
C LEU A 40 9.58 -9.51 3.04
N SER A 41 10.53 -8.88 3.74
CA SER A 41 10.61 -8.95 5.20
C SER A 41 9.31 -8.51 5.84
N MET A 42 8.77 -7.37 5.45
CA MET A 42 7.49 -6.87 5.97
C MET A 42 6.32 -7.80 5.63
N THR A 43 6.26 -8.31 4.39
CA THR A 43 5.17 -9.20 3.96
C THR A 43 5.19 -10.53 4.72
N ILE A 44 6.37 -11.13 4.87
CA ILE A 44 6.52 -12.40 5.61
C ILE A 44 6.20 -12.19 7.09
N SER A 45 6.73 -11.14 7.70
CA SER A 45 6.47 -10.85 9.12
C SER A 45 5.00 -10.56 9.40
N ALA A 46 4.32 -9.82 8.51
CA ALA A 46 2.88 -9.62 8.62
C ALA A 46 2.08 -10.93 8.48
N ALA A 47 2.52 -11.85 7.60
CA ALA A 47 1.89 -13.15 7.47
C ALA A 47 2.10 -14.02 8.72
N VAL A 48 3.30 -14.04 9.29
CA VAL A 48 3.62 -14.75 10.55
C VAL A 48 2.80 -14.17 11.70
N GLU A 49 2.78 -12.85 11.87
CA GLU A 49 1.96 -12.19 12.89
C GLU A 49 0.48 -12.56 12.76
N GLY A 50 -0.05 -12.59 11.54
CA GLY A 50 -1.42 -12.99 11.27
C GLY A 50 -1.74 -14.42 11.72
N ILE A 51 -0.79 -15.36 11.51
CA ILE A 51 -0.91 -16.76 11.93
C ILE A 51 -0.82 -16.88 13.47
N GLU A 52 0.20 -16.27 14.06
CA GLU A 52 0.45 -16.34 15.51
C GLU A 52 -0.70 -15.73 16.32
N LYS A 53 -1.18 -14.58 15.91
CA LYS A 53 -2.30 -13.88 16.53
C LYS A 53 -3.67 -14.41 16.10
N LYS A 54 -3.71 -15.41 15.21
CA LYS A 54 -4.95 -15.99 14.66
C LYS A 54 -5.90 -14.90 14.10
N ILE A 55 -5.34 -13.93 13.39
CA ILE A 55 -6.11 -12.83 12.79
C ILE A 55 -6.93 -13.38 11.63
N HIS A 56 -8.24 -13.26 11.71
CA HIS A 56 -9.12 -13.69 10.62
C HIS A 56 -9.12 -12.61 9.51
N PRO A 57 -8.82 -12.96 8.26
CA PRO A 57 -8.68 -11.99 7.17
C PRO A 57 -10.02 -11.41 6.66
N GLY A 58 -11.14 -11.80 7.25
CA GLY A 58 -12.47 -11.45 6.77
C GLY A 58 -12.95 -12.36 5.63
N LYS A 59 -13.99 -11.92 4.91
CA LYS A 59 -14.50 -12.64 3.74
C LYS A 59 -13.73 -12.20 2.49
N PRO A 60 -13.49 -13.11 1.52
CA PRO A 60 -12.92 -12.74 0.25
C PRO A 60 -13.86 -11.79 -0.52
N THR A 61 -13.28 -10.90 -1.29
CA THR A 61 -14.01 -9.97 -2.16
C THR A 61 -13.73 -10.34 -3.60
N ASP A 62 -14.67 -11.03 -4.23
CA ASP A 62 -14.50 -11.60 -5.58
C ASP A 62 -15.16 -10.73 -6.67
N GLN A 63 -15.88 -9.67 -6.26
CA GLN A 63 -16.49 -8.70 -7.17
C GLN A 63 -15.48 -7.62 -7.62
N ASP A 64 -15.74 -7.00 -8.75
CA ASP A 64 -14.92 -5.89 -9.25
C ASP A 64 -15.05 -4.66 -8.35
N LEU A 65 -13.91 -4.20 -7.82
CA LEU A 65 -13.83 -3.06 -6.90
C LEU A 65 -13.58 -1.73 -7.60
N TYR A 66 -13.26 -1.72 -8.89
CA TYR A 66 -12.93 -0.48 -9.60
C TYR A 66 -14.12 0.46 -9.78
N ASN A 67 -15.32 -0.11 -9.87
CA ASN A 67 -16.56 0.64 -10.12
C ASN A 67 -17.39 0.88 -8.85
N MET A 68 -16.88 0.50 -7.68
CA MET A 68 -17.62 0.66 -6.42
C MET A 68 -17.55 2.09 -5.88
N THR A 69 -18.67 2.52 -5.29
CA THR A 69 -18.79 3.80 -4.60
C THR A 69 -18.18 3.76 -3.20
N GLU A 70 -17.84 4.91 -2.64
CA GLU A 70 -17.34 5.02 -1.26
C GLU A 70 -18.33 4.46 -0.22
N SER A 71 -19.64 4.55 -0.47
CA SER A 71 -20.67 3.99 0.40
C SER A 71 -20.64 2.45 0.43
N GLU A 72 -20.36 1.82 -0.72
CA GLU A 72 -20.22 0.38 -0.84
C GLU A 72 -18.95 -0.12 -0.14
N PHE A 73 -17.83 0.58 -0.29
CA PHE A 73 -16.60 0.27 0.45
C PHE A 73 -16.82 0.31 1.97
N LYS A 74 -17.53 1.34 2.47
CA LYS A 74 -17.87 1.44 3.89
C LYS A 74 -18.75 0.28 4.38
N LYS A 75 -19.75 -0.12 3.59
CA LYS A 75 -20.63 -1.25 3.92
C LYS A 75 -19.87 -2.58 4.01
N LEU A 76 -18.86 -2.77 3.15
CA LEU A 76 -18.02 -3.96 3.16
C LEU A 76 -16.87 -3.89 4.18
N GLY A 77 -16.67 -2.76 4.84
CA GLY A 77 -15.55 -2.55 5.76
C GLY A 77 -14.16 -2.57 5.11
N ILE A 78 -14.09 -2.38 3.79
CA ILE A 78 -12.84 -2.41 3.03
C ILE A 78 -12.13 -1.07 3.19
N LYS A 79 -10.91 -1.11 3.71
CA LYS A 79 -10.03 0.06 3.81
C LYS A 79 -9.25 0.26 2.51
N ARG A 80 -8.79 1.49 2.29
CA ARG A 80 -7.92 1.81 1.16
C ARG A 80 -6.47 1.93 1.59
N LEU A 81 -5.57 1.62 0.67
CA LEU A 81 -4.15 1.94 0.80
C LEU A 81 -3.94 3.45 0.83
N PRO A 82 -2.81 3.93 1.38
CA PRO A 82 -2.43 5.35 1.33
C PRO A 82 -2.53 5.90 -0.10
N LYS A 83 -3.10 7.10 -0.24
CA LYS A 83 -3.33 7.73 -1.54
C LYS A 83 -2.09 8.42 -2.14
N ASN A 84 -1.12 8.72 -1.30
CA ASN A 84 0.12 9.39 -1.68
C ASN A 84 1.27 8.97 -0.77
N LEU A 85 2.48 9.38 -1.11
CA LEU A 85 3.69 9.03 -0.38
C LEU A 85 3.66 9.54 1.07
N LEU A 86 3.15 10.74 1.34
CA LEU A 86 3.08 11.28 2.70
C LEU A 86 2.21 10.42 3.61
N MET A 87 1.04 10.01 3.13
CA MET A 87 0.16 9.10 3.88
C MET A 87 0.81 7.73 4.11
N ALA A 88 1.60 7.24 3.15
CA ALA A 88 2.35 5.99 3.31
C ALA A 88 3.48 6.13 4.35
N ILE A 89 4.17 7.27 4.38
CA ILE A 89 5.19 7.59 5.38
C ILE A 89 4.56 7.64 6.78
N GLU A 90 3.43 8.31 6.95
CA GLU A 90 2.73 8.37 8.24
C GLU A 90 2.20 7.00 8.68
N ALA A 91 1.73 6.18 7.76
CA ALA A 91 1.33 4.80 8.04
C ALA A 91 2.52 3.97 8.54
N LEU A 92 3.68 4.03 7.86
CA LEU A 92 4.90 3.33 8.27
C LEU A 92 5.41 3.83 9.63
N LYS A 93 5.37 5.14 9.87
CA LYS A 93 5.81 5.75 11.14
C LYS A 93 5.03 5.20 12.33
N ASN A 94 3.74 5.00 12.18
CA ASN A 94 2.83 4.57 13.24
C ASN A 94 2.67 3.03 13.32
N ASP A 95 3.30 2.28 12.42
CA ASP A 95 3.18 0.83 12.37
C ASP A 95 4.17 0.14 13.32
N LYS A 96 3.64 -0.63 14.28
CA LYS A 96 4.44 -1.34 15.29
C LYS A 96 5.20 -2.52 14.72
N LEU A 97 4.62 -3.25 13.77
CA LEU A 97 5.30 -4.38 13.14
C LEU A 97 6.58 -3.90 12.42
N SER A 98 6.52 -2.75 11.79
CA SER A 98 7.71 -2.17 11.15
C SER A 98 8.81 -1.75 12.14
N ASP A 99 8.46 -1.40 13.39
CA ASP A 99 9.45 -1.16 14.44
C ASP A 99 10.24 -2.43 14.77
N GLU A 100 9.56 -3.56 14.84
CA GLU A 100 10.16 -4.85 15.14
C GLU A 100 11.00 -5.39 13.96
N VAL A 101 10.46 -5.32 12.74
CA VAL A 101 11.06 -5.91 11.54
C VAL A 101 12.24 -5.11 11.03
N LEU A 102 12.11 -3.79 10.96
CA LEU A 102 13.16 -2.91 10.42
C LEU A 102 14.16 -2.49 11.50
N GLY A 103 13.73 -2.45 12.75
CA GLY A 103 14.49 -1.86 13.83
C GLY A 103 14.62 -0.34 13.72
N PRO A 104 15.10 0.32 14.80
CA PRO A 104 15.06 1.78 14.88
C PRO A 104 15.94 2.49 13.86
N VAL A 105 17.10 1.92 13.53
CA VAL A 105 18.05 2.55 12.60
C VAL A 105 17.53 2.52 11.18
N MET A 106 17.10 1.34 10.69
CA MET A 106 16.60 1.18 9.33
C MET A 106 15.29 1.94 9.13
N LYS A 107 14.34 1.84 10.07
CA LYS A 107 13.08 2.57 10.00
C LYS A 107 13.29 4.08 9.94
N LYS A 108 14.16 4.62 10.82
CA LYS A 108 14.52 6.04 10.82
C LYS A 108 15.11 6.48 9.48
N SER A 109 16.05 5.70 8.94
CA SER A 109 16.72 6.01 7.66
C SER A 109 15.72 5.98 6.50
N LEU A 110 14.83 4.98 6.46
CA LEU A 110 13.81 4.85 5.43
C LEU A 110 12.82 6.01 5.47
N LEU A 111 12.35 6.38 6.67
CA LEU A 111 11.47 7.53 6.87
C LEU A 111 12.14 8.84 6.43
N ALA A 112 13.39 9.07 6.80
CA ALA A 112 14.15 10.27 6.41
C ALA A 112 14.29 10.34 4.88
N TYR A 113 14.68 9.23 4.25
CA TYR A 113 14.84 9.14 2.79
C TYR A 113 13.53 9.42 2.04
N LYS A 114 12.41 8.84 2.51
CA LYS A 114 11.11 9.03 1.87
C LYS A 114 10.49 10.41 2.13
N ASN A 115 10.76 11.02 3.27
CA ASN A 115 10.39 12.42 3.50
C ASN A 115 11.16 13.37 2.59
N ASP A 116 12.47 13.17 2.40
CA ASP A 116 13.26 13.95 1.44
C ASP A 116 12.72 13.81 0.00
N GLU A 117 12.36 12.59 -0.40
CA GLU A 117 11.73 12.34 -1.71
C GLU A 117 10.41 13.10 -1.87
N TRP A 118 9.57 13.10 -0.84
CA TRP A 118 8.31 13.85 -0.79
C TRP A 118 8.54 15.35 -0.95
N GLU A 119 9.45 15.92 -0.15
CA GLU A 119 9.76 17.36 -0.20
C GLU A 119 10.32 17.79 -1.55
N ARG A 120 11.28 17.06 -2.11
CA ARG A 120 11.87 17.36 -3.43
C ARG A 120 10.83 17.31 -4.54
N TYR A 121 9.91 16.36 -4.50
CA TYR A 121 8.84 16.27 -5.48
C TYR A 121 7.90 17.48 -5.41
N HIS A 122 7.54 17.93 -4.19
CA HIS A 122 6.63 19.06 -4.01
C HIS A 122 7.25 20.43 -4.25
N GLN A 123 8.57 20.51 -4.21
CA GLN A 123 9.30 21.73 -4.56
C GLN A 123 9.54 21.85 -6.08
N ALA A 124 9.39 20.77 -6.82
CA ALA A 124 9.60 20.77 -8.27
C ALA A 124 8.38 21.35 -8.98
N VAL A 125 8.61 22.38 -9.80
CA VAL A 125 7.57 22.89 -10.72
C VAL A 125 7.48 21.94 -11.91
N THR A 126 6.31 21.37 -12.11
CA THR A 126 6.08 20.41 -13.18
C THR A 126 5.69 21.09 -14.51
N ASP A 127 5.96 20.42 -15.63
CA ASP A 127 5.52 20.89 -16.95
C ASP A 127 4.00 21.05 -17.02
N TRP A 128 3.26 20.27 -16.25
CA TRP A 128 1.80 20.38 -16.16
C TRP A 128 1.40 21.69 -15.48
N GLU A 129 2.01 22.05 -14.36
CA GLU A 129 1.75 23.32 -13.66
C GLU A 129 2.09 24.51 -14.53
N VAL A 130 3.22 24.46 -15.25
CA VAL A 130 3.61 25.49 -16.20
C VAL A 130 2.55 25.65 -17.31
N LYS A 131 2.06 24.57 -17.88
CA LYS A 131 1.05 24.60 -18.94
C LYS A 131 -0.31 25.08 -18.44
N GLU A 132 -0.68 24.68 -17.22
CA GLU A 132 -1.99 24.99 -16.64
C GLU A 132 -2.05 26.42 -16.13
N TYR A 133 -1.02 26.88 -15.41
CA TYR A 133 -1.09 28.15 -14.68
C TYR A 133 -0.40 29.33 -15.38
N LEU A 134 0.67 29.12 -16.17
CA LEU A 134 1.42 30.21 -16.77
C LEU A 134 0.59 31.08 -17.73
N ARG A 135 -0.51 30.56 -18.26
CA ARG A 135 -1.40 31.27 -19.20
C ARG A 135 -2.54 32.01 -18.51
N LEU A 136 -2.69 31.85 -17.20
CA LEU A 136 -3.77 32.47 -16.43
C LEU A 136 -3.39 33.85 -15.89
N TYR A 137 -2.12 34.16 -15.94
CA TYR A 137 -1.50 35.41 -15.51
C TYR A 137 -0.57 35.93 -16.62
#